data_f3fd670b5718ba1f925d458b19d1182c
#
_entry.id   f3fd670b5718ba1f925d458b19d1182c
#
_cell.length_a   1.000
_cell.length_b   1.000
_cell.length_c   1.000
_cell.angle_alpha   90.00
_cell.angle_beta   90.00
_cell.angle_gamma   90.00
#
_symmetry.space_group_name_H-M   'P 1'
#
loop_
_entity.id
_entity.type
_entity.pdbx_description
1 polymer ?
#
loop_
_entity_poly.entity_id
_entity_poly.type
_entity_poly.pdbx_seq_one_letter_code
_entity_poly.pdbx_strand_id
1 'polypeptide(L)' 'MKLPGKSTPYKNSVIALFPDILSVLRQGECSVLELYRQTGITSVSDYMNALDCLYALGKIEISEEGGLLHYVG' A
#
# COMPACT_ATOMS: atom_id res chain seq x y z
N MET A 1 27.74 -3.85 7.65
CA MET A 1 27.22 -3.88 7.56
C MET A 1 26.54 -4.00 7.15
N LYS A 2 26.49 -3.84 7.08
CA LYS A 2 25.89 -4.02 6.67
C LYS A 2 25.02 -3.71 6.42
N LEU A 3 24.90 -3.36 6.26
CA LEU A 3 24.16 -3.13 6.07
C LEU A 3 23.45 -2.92 5.56
N PRO A 4 23.48 -2.59 5.42
CA PRO A 4 22.80 -2.52 4.98
C PRO A 4 21.84 -2.63 4.45
N GLY A 5 21.90 -2.73 4.19
CA GLY A 5 21.18 -2.81 3.63
C GLY A 5 20.37 -3.04 3.69
N LYS A 6 20.56 -3.22 3.74
CA LYS A 6 19.66 -3.34 3.85
C LYS A 6 18.93 -2.80 4.24
N SER A 7 19.54 -2.57 4.09
CA SER A 7 18.75 -1.81 4.81
C SER A 7 17.51 -1.22 4.34
N THR A 8 16.96 -1.58 3.30
CA THR A 8 15.62 -1.31 2.84
C THR A 8 14.65 -2.10 3.71
N PRO A 9 13.72 -1.42 4.40
CA PRO A 9 12.77 -2.13 5.23
C PRO A 9 11.73 -2.90 4.43
N TYR A 10 11.64 -2.65 3.14
CA TYR A 10 10.60 -3.24 2.29
C TYR A 10 11.18 -4.27 1.37
N LYS A 11 10.57 -5.45 1.39
CA LYS A 11 10.99 -6.55 0.55
C LYS A 11 10.46 -6.35 -0.87
N ASN A 12 11.05 -7.06 -1.82
CA ASN A 12 10.58 -7.01 -3.19
C ASN A 12 9.10 -7.41 -3.30
N SER A 13 8.65 -8.32 -2.45
CA SER A 13 7.24 -8.72 -2.45
C SER A 13 6.32 -7.57 -2.07
N VAL A 14 6.76 -6.70 -1.16
CA VAL A 14 5.98 -5.53 -0.77
C VAL A 14 5.89 -4.54 -1.92
N ILE A 15 7.02 -4.26 -2.55
CA ILE A 15 7.07 -3.31 -3.67
C ILE A 15 6.24 -3.82 -4.84
N ALA A 16 6.22 -5.13 -5.06
CA ALA A 16 5.46 -5.74 -6.14
C ALA A 16 3.95 -5.54 -5.96
N LEU A 17 3.49 -5.23 -4.76
CA LEU A 17 2.08 -4.99 -4.50
C LEU A 17 1.64 -3.57 -4.89
N PHE A 18 2.58 -2.66 -5.04
CA PHE A 18 2.25 -1.27 -5.32
C PHE A 18 1.37 -1.08 -6.55
N PRO A 19 1.72 -1.67 -7.71
CA PRO A 19 0.88 -1.49 -8.90
C PRO A 19 -0.56 -1.98 -8.70
N ASP A 20 -0.72 -3.11 -8.02
CA ASP A 20 -2.06 -3.66 -7.78
C ASP A 20 -2.88 -2.72 -6.91
N ILE A 21 -2.28 -2.22 -5.82
CA ILE A 21 -2.97 -1.33 -4.91
C ILE A 21 -3.35 -0.02 -5.61
N LEU A 22 -2.39 0.56 -6.32
CA LEU A 22 -2.62 1.83 -6.98
C LEU A 22 -3.63 1.69 -8.11
N SER A 23 -3.63 0.56 -8.81
CA SER A 23 -4.57 0.30 -9.89
C SER A 23 -6.01 0.32 -9.38
N VAL A 24 -6.25 -0.30 -8.23
CA VAL A 24 -7.59 -0.31 -7.63
C VAL A 24 -7.98 1.08 -7.17
N LEU A 25 -7.08 1.78 -6.50
CA LEU A 25 -7.38 3.11 -5.98
C LEU A 25 -7.58 4.15 -7.08
N ARG A 26 -6.96 3.94 -8.23
CA ARG A 26 -7.15 4.86 -9.36
C ARG A 26 -8.56 4.76 -9.93
N GLN A 27 -9.25 3.66 -9.67
CA GLN A 27 -10.63 3.49 -10.11
C GLN A 27 -11.62 4.12 -9.15
N GLY A 28 -11.20 4.39 -7.91
CA GLY A 28 -12.07 4.99 -6.93
C GLY A 28 -11.56 4.74 -5.53
N GLU A 29 -12.09 5.51 -4.59
CA GLU A 29 -11.72 5.34 -3.19
C GLU A 29 -12.30 4.05 -2.62
N CYS A 30 -11.60 3.46 -1.67
CA CYS A 30 -12.12 2.30 -0.97
C CYS A 30 -11.47 2.19 0.41
N SER A 31 -12.12 1.45 1.29
CA SER A 31 -11.57 1.23 2.62
C SER A 31 -10.38 0.29 2.56
N VAL A 32 -9.62 0.24 3.66
CA VAL A 32 -8.47 -0.65 3.74
C VAL A 32 -8.89 -2.10 3.51
N LEU A 33 -9.99 -2.51 4.12
CA LEU A 33 -10.47 -3.88 3.98
C LEU A 33 -10.95 -4.18 2.57
N GLU A 34 -11.67 -3.25 1.97
CA GLU A 34 -12.16 -3.44 0.62
C GLU A 34 -11.01 -3.52 -0.37
N LEU A 35 -10.02 -2.66 -0.21
CA LEU A 35 -8.84 -2.68 -1.05
C LEU A 35 -8.11 -4.01 -0.95
N TYR A 36 -7.99 -4.51 0.28
CA TYR A 36 -7.35 -5.80 0.51
C TYR A 36 -8.06 -6.92 -0.25
N ARG A 37 -9.39 -6.92 -0.21
CA ARG A 37 -10.18 -7.93 -0.90
C ARG A 37 -10.03 -7.84 -2.41
N GLN A 38 -10.01 -6.62 -2.94
CA GLN A 38 -9.96 -6.43 -4.39
C GLN A 38 -8.59 -6.77 -4.97
N THR A 39 -7.53 -6.58 -4.20
CA THR A 39 -6.19 -6.89 -4.69
C THR A 39 -5.86 -8.38 -4.63
N GLY A 40 -6.57 -9.11 -3.76
CA GLY A 40 -6.31 -10.55 -3.62
C GLY A 40 -5.00 -10.87 -2.94
N ILE A 41 -4.43 -9.92 -2.24
CA ILE A 41 -3.17 -10.14 -1.53
C ILE A 41 -3.40 -11.12 -0.38
N THR A 42 -2.51 -12.11 -0.26
CA THR A 42 -2.66 -13.14 0.75
C THR A 42 -1.96 -12.83 2.07
N SER A 43 -0.92 -11.98 2.01
CA SER A 43 -0.15 -11.63 3.21
C SER A 43 -0.61 -10.29 3.76
N VAL A 44 -1.30 -10.31 4.89
CA VAL A 44 -1.74 -9.08 5.55
C VAL A 44 -0.55 -8.21 5.93
N SER A 45 0.51 -8.83 6.42
CA SER A 45 1.71 -8.11 6.82
C SER A 45 2.32 -7.33 5.66
N ASP A 46 2.48 -7.98 4.51
CA ASP A 46 3.02 -7.32 3.32
C ASP A 46 2.08 -6.21 2.84
N TYR A 47 0.77 -6.47 2.90
CA TYR A 47 -0.22 -5.49 2.50
C TYR A 47 -0.12 -4.23 3.35
N MET A 48 -0.06 -4.38 4.68
CA MET A 48 0.05 -3.24 5.57
C MET A 48 1.35 -2.48 5.36
N ASN A 49 2.45 -3.20 5.14
CA ASN A 49 3.73 -2.56 4.86
C ASN A 49 3.68 -1.77 3.55
N ALA A 50 3.00 -2.32 2.54
CA ALA A 50 2.85 -1.63 1.26
C ALA A 50 2.06 -0.34 1.42
N LEU A 51 0.98 -0.37 2.20
CA LEU A 51 0.18 0.83 2.44
C LEU A 51 1.00 1.88 3.18
N ASP A 52 1.75 1.48 4.20
CA ASP A 52 2.61 2.40 4.93
C ASP A 52 3.61 3.06 4.00
N CYS A 53 4.22 2.28 3.13
CA CYS A 53 5.22 2.79 2.21
C CYS A 53 4.61 3.78 1.23
N LEU A 54 3.46 3.43 0.64
CA LEU A 54 2.79 4.31 -0.31
C LEU A 54 2.32 5.60 0.35
N TYR A 55 1.87 5.51 1.59
CA TYR A 55 1.46 6.69 2.34
C TYR A 55 2.66 7.61 2.58
N ALA A 56 3.78 7.02 3.00
CA ALA A 56 5.00 7.77 3.25
C ALA A 56 5.54 8.43 1.99
N LEU A 57 5.35 7.79 0.83
CA LEU A 57 5.78 8.34 -0.45
C LEU A 57 4.81 9.40 -0.99
N GLY A 58 3.68 9.58 -0.32
CA GLY A 58 2.69 10.57 -0.76
C GLY A 58 1.86 10.11 -1.95
N LYS A 59 1.78 8.82 -2.18
CA LYS A 59 1.02 8.27 -3.31
C LYS A 59 -0.42 7.98 -2.95
N ILE A 60 -0.71 7.83 -1.67
CA ILE A 60 -2.07 7.60 -1.21
C ILE A 60 -2.32 8.45 0.02
N GLU A 61 -3.59 8.73 0.28
CA GLU A 61 -4.01 9.44 1.48
C GLU A 61 -5.20 8.73 2.09
N ILE A 62 -5.41 8.98 3.37
CA ILE A 62 -6.53 8.39 4.11
C ILE A 62 -7.51 9.50 4.43
N SER A 63 -8.77 9.31 4.02
CA SER A 63 -9.82 10.25 4.34
C SER A 63 -10.16 10.18 5.82
N GLU A 64 -10.27 11.32 6.48
CA GLU A 64 -10.63 11.35 7.90
C GLU A 64 -12.07 10.91 8.11
N GLU A 65 -12.91 11.12 7.12
CA GLU A 65 -14.31 10.73 7.18
C GLU A 65 -14.48 9.35 6.58
N GLY A 66 -14.52 8.33 7.41
CA GLY A 66 -14.77 6.99 6.94
C GLY A 66 -13.55 6.14 6.64
N GLY A 67 -12.36 6.69 6.80
CA GLY A 67 -11.15 5.91 6.64
C GLY A 67 -10.93 5.35 5.24
N LEU A 68 -11.37 6.08 4.23
CA LEU A 68 -11.19 5.65 2.85
C LEU A 68 -9.81 6.05 2.34
N LEU A 69 -9.21 5.13 1.60
CA LEU A 69 -7.94 5.40 0.93
C LEU A 69 -8.21 5.93 -0.46
N HIS A 70 -7.41 6.89 -0.88
CA HIS A 70 -7.52 7.37 -2.26
C HIS A 70 -6.14 7.67 -2.84
N TYR A 71 -6.07 7.61 -4.15
CA TYR A 71 -4.83 7.80 -4.89
C TYR A 71 -4.53 9.29 -5.00
N VAL A 72 -3.28 9.65 -4.73
CA VAL A 72 -2.79 11.02 -4.90
C VAL A 72 -1.80 10.97 -6.06
N GLY A 73 -2.19 11.41 -7.18
CA GLY A 73 -1.39 11.33 -8.39
C GLY A 73 0.03 11.89 -8.28
#